data_1a0c0a58b3d4c4bb3434c011307cb3c5
#
_entry.id   1a0c0a58b3d4c4bb3434c011307cb3c5
#
_cell.length_a   1.000
_cell.length_b   1.000
_cell.length_c   1.000
_cell.angle_alpha   90.00
_cell.angle_beta   90.00
_cell.angle_gamma   90.00
#
_symmetry.space_group_name_H-M   'P 1'
#
loop_
_entity.id
_entity.type
_entity.pdbx_description
1 polymer ?
#
loop_
_entity_poly.entity_id
_entity_poly.type
_entity_poly.pdbx_seq_one_letter_code
_entity_poly.pdbx_strand_id
1 'polypeptide(L)'
;MKQATLKLTALVMLLAGGTGAVAQTSGRNDISVVTTAVPFLRISPDARSAGMGDVGIATMPDAYSHFWNIAKTPFATSKFKIGATYTPWLNDLDLKDVYLASLSGYYKLDEQQAISGSVRYFSLGSIQFTDASGNPLQQERPREFAIDAGYSRKLGAKSSIGIGLKYVNSDLAGGSANGISYKTGTSVAADLHFYHHGAAENGSGFNWGATLSNLGSKISYTSDKSQEDFIPANLGLGASYTKMFDADNSLTFALDFNKLLVPTPPSQSTVETDSAFNVRLGDYRDKGVLSSLFSSFGDSDDDGGELKEVTAALGLEFWYKQQFAFRAGYFYEHPDK
;
A
#
# COMPACT_ATOMS: atom_id res chain seq x y z
N MET A 1 -27.19 24.88 -23.56
CA MET A 1 -26.77 23.52 -23.94
C MET A 1 -25.47 23.46 -24.76
N LYS A 2 -25.27 24.25 -25.82
CA LYS A 2 -24.06 24.22 -26.68
C LYS A 2 -22.71 24.51 -25.95
N GLN A 3 -22.69 25.37 -24.94
CA GLN A 3 -21.44 25.71 -24.21
C GLN A 3 -21.01 24.62 -23.21
N ALA A 4 -21.94 23.85 -22.65
CA ALA A 4 -21.62 22.74 -21.74
C ALA A 4 -21.03 21.55 -22.50
N THR A 5 -21.55 21.30 -23.72
CA THR A 5 -21.03 20.21 -24.58
C THR A 5 -19.60 20.51 -25.06
N LEU A 6 -19.27 21.77 -25.37
CA LEU A 6 -17.95 22.17 -25.82
C LEU A 6 -16.88 22.04 -24.70
N LYS A 7 -17.26 22.32 -23.45
CA LYS A 7 -16.37 22.19 -22.29
C LYS A 7 -16.12 20.73 -21.90
N LEU A 8 -17.12 19.86 -22.09
CA LEU A 8 -16.97 18.43 -21.84
C LEU A 8 -16.08 17.78 -22.91
N THR A 9 -16.21 18.18 -24.18
CA THR A 9 -15.38 17.68 -25.29
C THR A 9 -13.92 18.10 -25.12
N ALA A 10 -13.66 19.33 -24.65
CA ALA A 10 -12.29 19.79 -24.35
C ALA A 10 -11.64 19.06 -23.18
N LEU A 11 -12.41 18.69 -22.15
CA LEU A 11 -11.93 17.90 -21.02
C LEU A 11 -11.58 16.46 -21.43
N VAL A 12 -12.38 15.85 -22.31
CA VAL A 12 -12.12 14.49 -22.82
C VAL A 12 -10.91 14.47 -23.76
N MET A 13 -10.66 15.51 -24.55
CA MET A 13 -9.48 15.60 -25.41
C MET A 13 -8.17 15.83 -24.63
N LEU A 14 -8.22 16.48 -23.46
CA LEU A 14 -7.04 16.63 -22.60
C LEU A 14 -6.61 15.30 -21.92
N LEU A 15 -7.55 14.37 -21.76
CA LEU A 15 -7.27 13.03 -21.19
C LEU A 15 -6.76 12.01 -22.23
N ALA A 16 -6.88 12.32 -23.54
CA ALA A 16 -6.48 11.42 -24.62
C ALA A 16 -5.02 11.63 -25.11
N GLY A 17 -4.28 12.55 -24.50
CA GLY A 17 -2.85 12.73 -24.74
C GLY A 17 -2.04 11.64 -24.06
N GLY A 18 -2.08 10.41 -24.59
CA GLY A 18 -1.24 9.32 -24.15
C GLY A 18 0.25 9.67 -24.29
N THR A 19 0.90 9.98 -23.19
CA THR A 19 2.35 10.02 -23.14
C THR A 19 2.86 8.58 -23.29
N GLY A 20 3.48 8.29 -24.43
CA GLY A 20 4.19 7.04 -24.61
C GLY A 20 5.18 6.86 -23.45
N ALA A 21 5.06 5.76 -22.73
CA ALA A 21 6.03 5.36 -21.73
C ALA A 21 7.37 5.11 -22.46
N VAL A 22 8.28 6.07 -22.35
CA VAL A 22 9.67 5.89 -22.79
C VAL A 22 10.36 5.20 -21.63
N ALA A 23 10.64 3.91 -21.77
CA ALA A 23 11.55 3.22 -20.87
C ALA A 23 12.92 3.90 -20.99
N GLN A 24 13.26 4.75 -20.03
CA GLN A 24 14.59 5.32 -19.91
C GLN A 24 15.49 4.24 -19.30
N THR A 25 16.32 3.62 -20.11
CA THR A 25 17.51 2.92 -19.64
C THR A 25 18.52 3.98 -19.19
N SER A 26 18.41 4.43 -17.96
CA SER A 26 19.51 5.19 -17.33
C SER A 26 20.60 4.18 -17.01
N GLY A 27 21.79 4.36 -17.62
CA GLY A 27 22.96 3.54 -17.38
C GLY A 27 23.60 3.78 -16.00
N ARG A 28 22.82 3.76 -14.95
CA ARG A 28 23.28 3.79 -13.56
C ARG A 28 23.16 2.39 -12.97
N ASN A 29 24.28 1.81 -12.60
CA ASN A 29 24.39 0.47 -12.01
C ASN A 29 23.96 0.43 -10.51
N ASP A 30 23.50 1.52 -9.95
CA ASP A 30 23.12 1.62 -8.55
C ASP A 30 21.61 1.83 -8.43
N ILE A 31 20.85 0.74 -8.60
CA ILE A 31 19.43 0.73 -8.28
C ILE A 31 19.31 0.54 -6.76
N SER A 32 19.15 1.64 -6.03
CA SER A 32 18.90 1.63 -4.58
C SER A 32 17.41 1.48 -4.33
N VAL A 33 16.87 0.29 -4.59
CA VAL A 33 15.46 -0.01 -4.33
C VAL A 33 15.31 -0.46 -2.87
N VAL A 34 14.48 0.23 -2.10
CA VAL A 34 14.08 -0.23 -0.78
C VAL A 34 13.26 -1.51 -0.93
N THR A 35 13.88 -2.64 -0.68
CA THR A 35 13.23 -3.95 -0.74
C THR A 35 12.70 -4.34 0.63
N THR A 36 11.50 -4.89 0.66
CA THR A 36 10.89 -5.41 1.89
C THR A 36 10.35 -6.81 1.67
N ALA A 37 10.31 -7.60 2.73
CA ALA A 37 9.51 -8.81 2.72
C ALA A 37 8.01 -8.46 2.65
N VAL A 38 7.20 -9.40 2.20
CA VAL A 38 5.72 -9.32 2.13
C VAL A 38 5.18 -8.03 1.47
N PRO A 39 5.65 -7.67 0.27
CA PRO A 39 5.27 -6.42 -0.40
C PRO A 39 3.77 -6.36 -0.73
N PHE A 40 3.06 -7.50 -0.74
CA PHE A 40 1.62 -7.56 -0.95
C PHE A 40 0.82 -6.73 0.07
N LEU A 41 1.42 -6.42 1.23
CA LEU A 41 0.81 -5.54 2.24
C LEU A 41 0.60 -4.11 1.72
N ARG A 42 1.30 -3.72 0.65
CA ARG A 42 1.19 -2.39 0.02
C ARG A 42 0.29 -2.36 -1.20
N ILE A 43 -0.14 -3.51 -1.71
CA ILE A 43 -1.01 -3.56 -2.89
C ILE A 43 -2.41 -3.07 -2.51
N SER A 44 -2.93 -2.09 -3.26
CA SER A 44 -4.29 -1.55 -3.09
C SER A 44 -5.33 -2.66 -3.25
N PRO A 45 -6.20 -2.88 -2.25
CA PRO A 45 -7.15 -3.98 -2.29
C PRO A 45 -8.45 -3.66 -3.01
N ASP A 46 -8.69 -2.39 -3.39
CA ASP A 46 -10.01 -1.95 -3.86
C ASP A 46 -9.97 -1.13 -5.13
N ALA A 47 -11.00 -1.33 -5.97
CA ALA A 47 -11.14 -0.66 -7.25
C ALA A 47 -11.41 0.86 -7.15
N ARG A 48 -11.94 1.34 -6.01
CA ARG A 48 -12.18 2.78 -5.82
C ARG A 48 -10.86 3.52 -5.74
N SER A 49 -10.00 3.12 -4.81
CA SER A 49 -8.71 3.76 -4.60
C SER A 49 -7.76 3.54 -5.77
N ALA A 50 -7.73 2.32 -6.34
CA ALA A 50 -6.96 2.04 -7.54
C ALA A 50 -7.38 2.93 -8.72
N GLY A 51 -8.68 3.15 -8.95
CA GLY A 51 -9.19 4.07 -9.97
C GLY A 51 -8.91 5.55 -9.69
N MET A 52 -8.44 5.88 -8.48
CA MET A 52 -8.05 7.21 -8.04
C MET A 52 -6.52 7.35 -7.87
N GLY A 53 -5.71 6.46 -8.47
CA GLY A 53 -4.26 6.51 -8.36
C GLY A 53 -3.72 6.10 -6.99
N ASP A 54 -4.42 5.21 -6.29
CA ASP A 54 -4.08 4.70 -4.95
C ASP A 54 -4.15 5.75 -3.83
N VAL A 55 -5.13 6.65 -3.89
CA VAL A 55 -5.47 7.52 -2.75
C VAL A 55 -6.56 6.91 -1.89
N GLY A 56 -6.41 6.99 -0.58
CA GLY A 56 -7.38 6.42 0.35
C GLY A 56 -7.30 6.94 1.78
N ILE A 57 -6.21 7.60 2.18
CA ILE A 57 -5.95 7.98 3.58
C ILE A 57 -7.00 8.97 4.12
N ALA A 58 -7.40 9.96 3.31
CA ALA A 58 -8.31 11.02 3.73
C ALA A 58 -9.64 11.05 2.99
N THR A 59 -9.90 10.10 2.09
CA THR A 59 -11.19 9.98 1.40
C THR A 59 -12.32 9.60 2.37
N MET A 60 -13.57 9.83 1.97
CA MET A 60 -14.74 9.43 2.76
C MET A 60 -14.74 7.93 3.07
N PRO A 61 -15.24 7.52 4.28
CA PRO A 61 -15.23 6.13 4.72
C PRO A 61 -15.95 5.17 3.80
N ASP A 62 -15.35 4.01 3.56
CA ASP A 62 -15.91 2.90 2.80
C ASP A 62 -15.56 1.54 3.42
N ALA A 63 -15.89 0.44 2.73
CA ALA A 63 -15.61 -0.91 3.21
C ALA A 63 -14.10 -1.20 3.36
N TYR A 64 -13.25 -0.52 2.59
CA TYR A 64 -11.79 -0.72 2.59
C TYR A 64 -11.04 0.29 3.45
N SER A 65 -11.74 1.09 4.26
CA SER A 65 -11.14 2.04 5.21
C SER A 65 -10.19 1.39 6.20
N HIS A 66 -10.33 0.09 6.45
CA HIS A 66 -9.40 -0.66 7.30
C HIS A 66 -7.97 -0.64 6.73
N PHE A 67 -7.82 -0.82 5.43
CA PHE A 67 -6.52 -0.78 4.76
C PHE A 67 -5.92 0.63 4.73
N TRP A 68 -6.75 1.64 4.40
CA TRP A 68 -6.27 2.99 4.15
C TRP A 68 -6.10 3.81 5.42
N ASN A 69 -7.15 3.87 6.24
CA ASN A 69 -7.15 4.62 7.50
C ASN A 69 -8.36 4.20 8.35
N ILE A 70 -8.11 3.40 9.37
CA ILE A 70 -9.15 2.90 10.29
C ILE A 70 -9.88 4.04 11.00
N ALA A 71 -9.19 5.15 11.29
CA ALA A 71 -9.74 6.30 12.02
C ALA A 71 -10.91 6.99 11.28
N LYS A 72 -11.11 6.74 9.97
CA LYS A 72 -12.26 7.28 9.23
C LYS A 72 -13.60 6.65 9.65
N THR A 73 -13.58 5.39 10.07
CA THR A 73 -14.80 4.56 10.20
C THR A 73 -15.85 5.11 11.18
N PRO A 74 -15.54 5.81 12.30
CA PRO A 74 -16.58 6.43 13.15
C PRO A 74 -17.37 7.55 12.47
N PHE A 75 -16.83 8.12 11.37
CA PHE A 75 -17.50 9.16 10.56
C PHE A 75 -18.33 8.57 9.41
N ALA A 76 -18.38 7.24 9.29
CA ALA A 76 -19.19 6.61 8.27
C ALA A 76 -20.68 6.88 8.48
N THR A 77 -21.41 7.11 7.38
CA THR A 77 -22.86 7.30 7.38
C THR A 77 -23.63 6.00 7.65
N SER A 78 -23.09 4.88 7.13
CA SER A 78 -23.70 3.55 7.33
C SER A 78 -23.18 2.91 8.60
N LYS A 79 -24.05 2.17 9.31
CA LYS A 79 -23.68 1.43 10.51
C LYS A 79 -22.64 0.34 10.24
N PHE A 80 -22.71 -0.30 9.08
CA PHE A 80 -21.72 -1.27 8.63
C PHE A 80 -21.55 -1.22 7.11
N LYS A 81 -20.37 -1.60 6.65
CA LYS A 81 -20.08 -1.93 5.26
C LYS A 81 -19.13 -3.12 5.21
N ILE A 82 -19.31 -3.94 4.19
CA ILE A 82 -18.42 -5.03 3.84
C ILE A 82 -18.15 -4.97 2.35
N GLY A 83 -16.94 -5.31 1.93
CA GLY A 83 -16.53 -5.37 0.54
C GLY A 83 -15.62 -6.56 0.32
N ALA A 84 -15.75 -7.17 -0.85
CA ALA A 84 -14.87 -8.24 -1.32
C ALA A 84 -14.34 -7.87 -2.70
N THR A 85 -13.06 -8.13 -2.94
CA THR A 85 -12.43 -7.94 -4.24
C THR A 85 -11.63 -9.17 -4.62
N TYR A 86 -11.56 -9.38 -5.91
CA TYR A 86 -10.67 -10.35 -6.56
C TYR A 86 -9.98 -9.62 -7.71
N THR A 87 -8.66 -9.49 -7.61
CA THR A 87 -7.83 -8.78 -8.58
C THR A 87 -6.86 -9.77 -9.22
N PRO A 88 -7.10 -10.19 -10.48
CA PRO A 88 -6.13 -10.97 -11.23
C PRO A 88 -4.85 -10.14 -11.40
N TRP A 89 -3.71 -10.76 -11.15
CA TRP A 89 -2.40 -10.15 -11.28
C TRP A 89 -1.66 -10.81 -12.43
N LEU A 90 -0.95 -10.03 -13.24
CA LEU A 90 -0.18 -10.54 -14.39
C LEU A 90 -0.99 -11.38 -15.41
N ASN A 91 -2.29 -11.14 -15.50
CA ASN A 91 -3.18 -11.89 -16.40
C ASN A 91 -2.78 -11.77 -17.89
N ASP A 92 -2.19 -10.62 -18.27
CA ASP A 92 -1.69 -10.37 -19.63
C ASP A 92 -0.47 -11.23 -20.00
N LEU A 93 0.20 -11.83 -19.00
CA LEU A 93 1.26 -12.81 -19.17
C LEU A 93 0.75 -14.26 -19.13
N ASP A 94 -0.58 -14.46 -19.26
CA ASP A 94 -1.28 -15.75 -19.17
C ASP A 94 -1.10 -16.49 -17.82
N LEU A 95 -0.73 -15.76 -16.76
CA LEU A 95 -0.64 -16.24 -15.38
C LEU A 95 -2.00 -16.12 -14.70
N LYS A 96 -2.84 -17.16 -14.82
CA LYS A 96 -4.23 -17.14 -14.33
C LYS A 96 -4.38 -17.46 -12.85
N ASP A 97 -3.35 -17.98 -12.23
CA ASP A 97 -3.31 -18.41 -10.83
C ASP A 97 -2.61 -17.40 -9.89
N VAL A 98 -2.18 -16.24 -10.43
CA VAL A 98 -1.67 -15.12 -9.66
C VAL A 98 -2.79 -14.11 -9.41
N TYR A 99 -3.16 -13.88 -8.15
CA TYR A 99 -4.25 -12.97 -7.81
C TYR A 99 -4.18 -12.48 -6.36
N LEU A 100 -4.75 -11.29 -6.13
CA LEU A 100 -5.04 -10.77 -4.80
C LEU A 100 -6.55 -10.88 -4.54
N ALA A 101 -6.93 -11.56 -3.47
CA ALA A 101 -8.29 -11.55 -2.93
C ALA A 101 -8.33 -10.77 -1.62
N SER A 102 -9.37 -9.96 -1.43
CA SER A 102 -9.54 -9.19 -0.20
C SER A 102 -10.99 -9.18 0.25
N LEU A 103 -11.19 -9.34 1.56
CA LEU A 103 -12.44 -9.12 2.25
C LEU A 103 -12.17 -8.09 3.35
N SER A 104 -12.92 -7.00 3.38
CA SER A 104 -12.75 -5.93 4.36
C SER A 104 -14.09 -5.35 4.79
N GLY A 105 -14.14 -4.79 6.00
CA GLY A 105 -15.34 -4.15 6.47
C GLY A 105 -15.17 -3.46 7.81
N TYR A 106 -16.22 -2.75 8.20
CA TYR A 106 -16.33 -2.12 9.51
C TYR A 106 -17.76 -2.24 10.07
N TYR A 107 -17.85 -2.11 11.39
CA TYR A 107 -19.10 -2.00 12.12
C TYR A 107 -19.00 -0.89 13.16
N LYS A 108 -19.89 0.10 13.11
CA LYS A 108 -20.02 1.15 14.14
C LYS A 108 -20.70 0.55 15.37
N LEU A 109 -20.00 0.58 16.49
CA LEU A 109 -20.57 0.18 17.78
C LEU A 109 -21.60 1.21 18.23
N ASP A 110 -21.22 2.49 18.08
CA ASP A 110 -22.05 3.67 18.33
C ASP A 110 -21.58 4.85 17.45
N GLU A 111 -22.04 6.07 17.72
CA GLU A 111 -21.65 7.26 16.96
C GLU A 111 -20.20 7.74 17.23
N GLN A 112 -19.52 7.15 18.23
CA GLN A 112 -18.16 7.51 18.63
C GLN A 112 -17.13 6.45 18.28
N GLN A 113 -17.55 5.19 18.06
CA GLN A 113 -16.65 4.05 18.02
C GLN A 113 -17.00 3.09 16.89
N ALA A 114 -15.98 2.51 16.29
CA ALA A 114 -16.12 1.47 15.30
C ALA A 114 -15.04 0.39 15.46
N ILE A 115 -15.39 -0.82 15.08
CA ILE A 115 -14.46 -1.92 14.83
C ILE A 115 -14.38 -2.16 13.32
N SER A 116 -13.24 -2.65 12.88
CA SER A 116 -13.03 -2.99 11.48
C SER A 116 -12.11 -4.20 11.36
N GLY A 117 -12.09 -4.81 10.20
CA GLY A 117 -11.19 -5.92 9.94
C GLY A 117 -11.03 -6.20 8.46
N SER A 118 -9.97 -6.92 8.13
CA SER A 118 -9.73 -7.41 6.78
C SER A 118 -9.04 -8.76 6.75
N VAL A 119 -9.25 -9.46 5.66
CA VAL A 119 -8.47 -10.63 5.27
C VAL A 119 -7.99 -10.40 3.85
N ARG A 120 -6.67 -10.51 3.62
CA ARG A 120 -6.07 -10.42 2.29
C ARG A 120 -5.31 -11.70 2.01
N TYR A 121 -5.48 -12.22 0.82
CA TYR A 121 -4.81 -13.43 0.35
C TYR A 121 -4.20 -13.16 -1.03
N PHE A 122 -2.90 -13.36 -1.13
CA PHE A 122 -2.13 -13.20 -2.36
C PHE A 122 -1.59 -14.56 -2.81
N SER A 123 -2.08 -15.03 -3.95
CA SER A 123 -1.54 -16.21 -4.63
C SER A 123 -0.46 -15.75 -5.62
N LEU A 124 0.72 -16.33 -5.53
CA LEU A 124 1.82 -16.09 -6.47
C LEU A 124 1.86 -17.12 -7.61
N GLY A 125 0.81 -17.97 -7.69
CA GLY A 125 0.70 -18.98 -8.72
C GLY A 125 1.50 -20.25 -8.42
N SER A 126 1.61 -21.10 -9.42
CA SER A 126 2.32 -22.36 -9.35
C SER A 126 3.72 -22.23 -9.97
N ILE A 127 4.75 -22.53 -9.20
CA ILE A 127 6.15 -22.45 -9.62
C ILE A 127 6.73 -23.87 -9.74
N GLN A 128 7.21 -24.23 -10.92
CA GLN A 128 7.94 -25.46 -11.15
C GLN A 128 9.43 -25.23 -10.86
N PHE A 129 9.94 -25.85 -9.82
CA PHE A 129 11.38 -25.85 -9.55
C PHE A 129 12.10 -26.82 -10.47
N THR A 130 13.33 -26.50 -10.84
CA THR A 130 14.21 -27.35 -11.65
C THR A 130 15.56 -27.50 -10.97
N ASP A 131 16.25 -28.59 -11.24
CA ASP A 131 17.65 -28.76 -10.88
C ASP A 131 18.58 -27.93 -11.80
N ALA A 132 19.88 -27.93 -11.54
CA ALA A 132 20.89 -27.23 -12.33
C ALA A 132 20.97 -27.70 -13.80
N SER A 133 20.42 -28.87 -14.12
CA SER A 133 20.36 -29.46 -15.45
C SER A 133 19.03 -29.20 -16.16
N GLY A 134 18.10 -28.45 -15.50
CA GLY A 134 16.78 -28.14 -16.04
C GLY A 134 15.72 -29.24 -15.83
N ASN A 135 16.02 -30.31 -15.12
CA ASN A 135 15.04 -31.35 -14.85
C ASN A 135 14.01 -30.83 -13.82
N PRO A 136 12.72 -31.13 -14.01
CA PRO A 136 11.68 -30.71 -13.08
C PRO A 136 11.85 -31.39 -11.72
N LEU A 137 11.83 -30.57 -10.65
CA LEU A 137 11.76 -30.99 -9.26
C LEU A 137 10.30 -30.93 -8.78
N GLN A 138 10.11 -30.43 -7.55
CA GLN A 138 8.77 -30.23 -7.00
C GLN A 138 8.09 -28.98 -7.55
N GLN A 139 6.76 -29.02 -7.58
CA GLN A 139 5.94 -27.86 -7.86
C GLN A 139 5.46 -27.27 -6.54
N GLU A 140 5.65 -25.96 -6.38
CA GLU A 140 5.23 -25.21 -5.19
C GLU A 140 4.14 -24.20 -5.57
N ARG A 141 3.36 -23.79 -4.57
CA ARG A 141 2.33 -22.78 -4.70
C ARG A 141 2.54 -21.70 -3.64
N PRO A 142 3.47 -20.77 -3.88
CA PRO A 142 3.73 -19.67 -2.97
C PRO A 142 2.48 -18.83 -2.74
N ARG A 143 2.29 -18.44 -1.49
CA ARG A 143 1.12 -17.66 -1.07
C ARG A 143 1.45 -16.83 0.15
N GLU A 144 0.75 -15.71 0.24
CA GLU A 144 0.85 -14.81 1.37
C GLU A 144 -0.56 -14.45 1.85
N PHE A 145 -0.75 -14.27 3.14
CA PHE A 145 -1.99 -13.72 3.65
C PHE A 145 -1.77 -12.84 4.88
N ALA A 146 -2.71 -11.92 5.09
CA ALA A 146 -2.78 -11.10 6.28
C ALA A 146 -4.21 -11.11 6.83
N ILE A 147 -4.32 -11.16 8.16
CA ILE A 147 -5.57 -11.01 8.89
C ILE A 147 -5.40 -9.81 9.81
N ASP A 148 -6.31 -8.85 9.71
CA ASP A 148 -6.25 -7.59 10.42
C ASP A 148 -7.52 -7.37 11.24
N ALA A 149 -7.36 -6.78 12.43
CA ALA A 149 -8.46 -6.30 13.26
C ALA A 149 -8.13 -4.91 13.79
N GLY A 150 -9.11 -4.02 13.82
CA GLY A 150 -8.90 -2.64 14.23
C GLY A 150 -10.05 -2.06 15.03
N TYR A 151 -9.71 -1.09 15.85
CA TYR A 151 -10.62 -0.27 16.64
C TYR A 151 -10.34 1.21 16.40
N SER A 152 -11.39 2.00 16.32
CA SER A 152 -11.29 3.44 16.15
C SER A 152 -12.27 4.19 17.02
N ARG A 153 -11.89 5.41 17.44
CA ARG A 153 -12.70 6.26 18.31
C ARG A 153 -12.54 7.72 17.97
N LYS A 154 -13.67 8.45 17.96
CA LYS A 154 -13.66 9.91 17.92
C LYS A 154 -13.06 10.48 19.20
N LEU A 155 -12.18 11.46 19.05
CA LEU A 155 -11.61 12.29 20.13
C LEU A 155 -12.46 13.54 20.36
N GLY A 156 -13.34 13.86 19.42
CA GLY A 156 -14.21 15.01 19.43
C GLY A 156 -15.10 15.02 18.19
N ALA A 157 -15.73 16.14 17.91
CA ALA A 157 -16.67 16.26 16.80
C ALA A 157 -16.04 16.01 15.41
N LYS A 158 -14.75 16.33 15.26
CA LYS A 158 -14.08 16.32 13.94
C LYS A 158 -12.84 15.45 13.86
N SER A 159 -12.37 14.85 14.94
CA SER A 159 -11.13 14.07 14.93
C SER A 159 -11.31 12.71 15.55
N SER A 160 -10.56 11.74 15.06
CA SER A 160 -10.56 10.38 15.55
C SER A 160 -9.16 9.75 15.45
N ILE A 161 -8.96 8.71 16.23
CA ILE A 161 -7.81 7.82 16.17
C ILE A 161 -8.25 6.40 15.92
N GLY A 162 -7.35 5.61 15.38
CA GLY A 162 -7.53 4.17 15.17
C GLY A 162 -6.25 3.41 15.44
N ILE A 163 -6.42 2.20 15.93
CA ILE A 163 -5.34 1.24 16.12
C ILE A 163 -5.72 -0.08 15.45
N GLY A 164 -4.78 -0.67 14.75
CA GLY A 164 -4.92 -1.98 14.12
C GLY A 164 -3.88 -2.97 14.62
N LEU A 165 -4.24 -4.24 14.61
CA LEU A 165 -3.32 -5.36 14.82
C LEU A 165 -3.44 -6.29 13.61
N LYS A 166 -2.30 -6.76 13.13
CA LYS A 166 -2.16 -7.52 11.90
C LYS A 166 -1.30 -8.75 12.15
N TYR A 167 -1.78 -9.90 11.71
CA TYR A 167 -0.98 -11.11 11.57
C TYR A 167 -0.68 -11.35 10.09
N VAL A 168 0.58 -11.60 9.78
CA VAL A 168 1.09 -11.85 8.42
C VAL A 168 1.69 -13.23 8.35
N ASN A 169 1.36 -13.95 7.29
CA ASN A 169 1.94 -15.25 6.97
C ASN A 169 2.39 -15.23 5.50
N SER A 170 3.61 -15.66 5.26
CA SER A 170 4.21 -15.71 3.93
C SER A 170 4.86 -17.07 3.73
N ASP A 171 4.32 -17.85 2.82
CA ASP A 171 4.76 -19.19 2.47
C ASP A 171 5.26 -19.15 1.01
N LEU A 172 6.53 -18.78 0.84
CA LEU A 172 7.13 -18.56 -0.48
C LEU A 172 7.84 -19.81 -1.03
N ALA A 173 8.40 -20.64 -0.15
CA ALA A 173 9.07 -21.86 -0.54
C ALA A 173 8.97 -22.87 0.60
N GLY A 174 8.54 -24.09 0.29
CA GLY A 174 8.56 -25.20 1.22
C GLY A 174 9.78 -26.10 1.01
N GLY A 175 10.24 -26.77 2.08
CA GLY A 175 11.26 -27.80 1.97
C GLY A 175 12.70 -27.29 2.08
N SER A 176 13.61 -27.98 1.38
CA SER A 176 15.05 -27.69 1.46
C SER A 176 15.62 -27.59 0.05
N ALA A 177 16.38 -26.54 -0.20
CA ALA A 177 17.10 -26.35 -1.46
C ALA A 177 18.56 -25.95 -1.15
N ASN A 178 19.53 -26.55 -1.84
CA ASN A 178 20.96 -26.27 -1.67
C ASN A 178 21.47 -26.35 -0.22
N GLY A 179 20.89 -27.27 0.57
CA GLY A 179 21.26 -27.44 1.99
C GLY A 179 20.64 -26.42 2.95
N ILE A 180 19.82 -25.49 2.44
CA ILE A 180 19.08 -24.52 3.25
C ILE A 180 17.65 -25.01 3.42
N SER A 181 17.19 -25.08 4.67
CA SER A 181 15.79 -25.39 4.99
C SER A 181 14.97 -24.10 5.07
N TYR A 182 13.97 -24.01 4.20
CA TYR A 182 13.03 -22.89 4.16
C TYR A 182 11.81 -23.20 5.00
N LYS A 183 11.29 -22.16 5.66
CA LYS A 183 10.10 -22.22 6.50
C LYS A 183 9.16 -21.07 6.14
N THR A 184 7.91 -21.23 6.48
CA THR A 184 6.93 -20.15 6.41
C THR A 184 7.35 -18.98 7.30
N GLY A 185 7.43 -17.79 6.71
CA GLY A 185 7.68 -16.55 7.42
C GLY A 185 6.41 -16.04 8.10
N THR A 186 6.53 -15.54 9.33
CA THR A 186 5.39 -14.93 10.05
C THR A 186 5.81 -13.64 10.71
N SER A 187 4.88 -12.67 10.78
CA SER A 187 5.08 -11.41 11.47
C SER A 187 3.79 -10.93 12.13
N VAL A 188 3.93 -10.15 13.19
CA VAL A 188 2.85 -9.40 13.82
C VAL A 188 3.18 -7.94 13.74
N ALA A 189 2.19 -7.13 13.32
CA ALA A 189 2.33 -5.69 13.15
C ALA A 189 1.18 -4.92 13.78
N ALA A 190 1.44 -3.66 14.09
CA ALA A 190 0.44 -2.70 14.53
C ALA A 190 0.32 -1.56 13.53
N ASP A 191 -0.86 -0.97 13.45
CA ASP A 191 -1.15 0.23 12.67
C ASP A 191 -1.68 1.32 13.61
N LEU A 192 -1.25 2.57 13.40
CA LEU A 192 -1.73 3.76 14.11
C LEU A 192 -2.27 4.76 13.11
N HIS A 193 -3.47 5.28 13.35
CA HIS A 193 -4.18 6.12 12.42
C HIS A 193 -4.76 7.34 13.10
N PHE A 194 -4.74 8.46 12.37
CA PHE A 194 -5.43 9.69 12.72
C PHE A 194 -6.26 10.16 11.53
N TYR A 195 -7.43 10.72 11.82
CA TYR A 195 -8.30 11.32 10.80
C TYR A 195 -8.98 12.57 11.33
N HIS A 196 -9.00 13.61 10.51
CA HIS A 196 -9.75 14.83 10.75
C HIS A 196 -10.83 14.99 9.68
N HIS A 197 -12.08 15.04 10.13
CA HIS A 197 -13.26 15.22 9.32
C HIS A 197 -13.71 16.67 9.36
N GLY A 198 -13.35 17.44 8.33
CA GLY A 198 -13.68 18.88 8.24
C GLY A 198 -14.91 19.19 7.39
N ALA A 199 -15.70 18.18 6.99
CA ALA A 199 -16.90 18.41 6.20
C ALA A 199 -17.94 19.23 6.99
N ALA A 200 -18.55 20.18 6.28
CA ALA A 200 -19.72 20.94 6.74
C ALA A 200 -20.99 20.08 6.68
N GLU A 201 -22.11 20.58 7.22
CA GLU A 201 -23.41 19.88 7.22
C GLU A 201 -23.89 19.48 5.81
N ASN A 202 -23.54 20.26 4.80
CA ASN A 202 -23.87 19.96 3.40
C ASN A 202 -22.96 18.90 2.77
N GLY A 203 -22.02 18.30 3.53
CA GLY A 203 -21.07 17.30 3.05
C GLY A 203 -19.84 17.86 2.32
N SER A 204 -19.79 19.19 2.02
CA SER A 204 -18.58 19.79 1.45
C SER A 204 -17.54 20.02 2.54
N GLY A 205 -16.27 19.84 2.24
CA GLY A 205 -15.21 20.19 3.18
C GLY A 205 -13.89 19.48 2.95
N PHE A 206 -12.96 19.83 3.80
CA PHE A 206 -11.59 19.36 3.77
C PHE A 206 -11.35 18.32 4.85
N ASN A 207 -10.85 17.15 4.46
CA ASN A 207 -10.44 16.09 5.37
C ASN A 207 -8.93 15.86 5.24
N TRP A 208 -8.30 15.44 6.32
CA TRP A 208 -6.92 15.00 6.29
C TRP A 208 -6.68 13.85 7.25
N GLY A 209 -5.63 13.11 7.03
CA GLY A 209 -5.27 11.98 7.88
C GLY A 209 -3.79 11.67 7.83
N ALA A 210 -3.35 10.96 8.86
CA ALA A 210 -2.00 10.41 8.97
C ALA A 210 -2.08 8.96 9.39
N THR A 211 -1.18 8.15 8.85
CA THR A 211 -1.13 6.71 9.11
C THR A 211 0.31 6.27 9.31
N LEU A 212 0.52 5.44 10.33
CA LEU A 212 1.72 4.63 10.50
C LEU A 212 1.26 3.19 10.42
N SER A 213 1.62 2.50 9.36
CA SER A 213 1.14 1.15 9.09
C SER A 213 2.27 0.13 9.02
N ASN A 214 1.94 -1.13 9.33
CA ASN A 214 2.86 -2.26 9.32
C ASN A 214 4.06 -2.09 10.28
N LEU A 215 3.86 -1.49 11.45
CA LEU A 215 4.86 -1.40 12.50
C LEU A 215 5.01 -2.77 13.16
N GLY A 216 5.89 -3.62 12.68
CA GLY A 216 5.93 -5.02 13.10
C GLY A 216 7.32 -5.64 13.10
N SER A 217 7.36 -6.89 13.55
CA SER A 217 8.59 -7.68 13.56
C SER A 217 9.09 -7.95 12.15
N LYS A 218 10.40 -8.06 12.01
CA LYS A 218 11.01 -8.63 10.80
C LYS A 218 10.51 -10.05 10.55
N ILE A 219 10.66 -10.50 9.33
CA ILE A 219 10.27 -11.84 8.89
C ILE A 219 11.49 -12.61 8.41
N SER A 220 11.55 -13.89 8.72
CA SER A 220 12.60 -14.79 8.25
C SER A 220 12.00 -16.03 7.63
N TYR A 221 12.57 -16.44 6.51
CA TYR A 221 12.21 -17.66 5.78
C TYR A 221 13.16 -18.83 6.06
N THR A 222 14.15 -18.63 6.92
CA THR A 222 15.11 -19.65 7.33
C THR A 222 15.21 -19.70 8.86
N SER A 223 15.94 -20.67 9.40
CA SER A 223 16.26 -20.71 10.84
C SER A 223 17.34 -19.71 11.24
N ASP A 224 18.04 -19.13 10.27
CA ASP A 224 19.08 -18.12 10.47
C ASP A 224 18.46 -16.75 10.70
N LYS A 225 18.53 -16.26 11.92
CA LYS A 225 18.01 -14.93 12.30
C LYS A 225 18.78 -13.77 11.69
N SER A 226 20.01 -13.99 11.23
CA SER A 226 20.78 -12.95 10.53
C SER A 226 20.23 -12.62 9.14
N GLN A 227 19.25 -13.40 8.65
CA GLN A 227 18.59 -13.23 7.35
C GLN A 227 17.15 -12.73 7.49
N GLU A 228 16.85 -12.01 8.55
CA GLU A 228 15.52 -11.40 8.74
C GLU A 228 15.39 -10.12 7.92
N ASP A 229 14.28 -10.00 7.18
CA ASP A 229 13.97 -8.83 6.37
C ASP A 229 12.87 -7.98 7.01
N PHE A 230 12.92 -6.68 6.77
CA PHE A 230 11.89 -5.75 7.23
C PHE A 230 10.57 -5.96 6.47
N ILE A 231 9.45 -5.88 7.18
CA ILE A 231 8.15 -5.73 6.55
C ILE A 231 7.93 -4.26 6.16
N PRO A 232 7.02 -3.93 5.21
CA PRO A 232 6.90 -2.58 4.65
C PRO A 232 6.22 -1.59 5.60
N ALA A 233 6.91 -1.23 6.71
CA ALA A 233 6.47 -0.15 7.58
C ALA A 233 6.36 1.15 6.77
N ASN A 234 5.25 1.90 6.94
CA ASN A 234 4.95 3.05 6.10
C ASN A 234 4.35 4.21 6.88
N LEU A 235 4.83 5.40 6.59
CA LEU A 235 4.21 6.68 6.95
C LEU A 235 3.38 7.17 5.76
N GLY A 236 2.09 7.41 6.00
CA GLY A 236 1.18 7.98 5.02
C GLY A 236 0.57 9.29 5.53
N LEU A 237 0.51 10.29 4.66
CA LEU A 237 -0.18 11.56 4.89
C LEU A 237 -1.16 11.79 3.75
N GLY A 238 -2.41 12.07 4.06
CA GLY A 238 -3.44 12.25 3.06
C GLY A 238 -4.30 13.47 3.32
N ALA A 239 -4.80 14.05 2.24
CA ALA A 239 -5.76 15.14 2.26
C ALA A 239 -6.83 14.94 1.19
N SER A 240 -8.05 15.37 1.45
CA SER A 240 -9.11 15.39 0.44
C SER A 240 -10.00 16.60 0.62
N TYR A 241 -10.53 17.09 -0.48
CA TYR A 241 -11.57 18.12 -0.50
C TYR A 241 -12.76 17.65 -1.33
N THR A 242 -13.93 17.62 -0.71
CA THR A 242 -15.18 17.28 -1.39
C THR A 242 -16.01 18.55 -1.57
N LYS A 243 -16.48 18.76 -2.79
CA LYS A 243 -17.46 19.80 -3.14
C LYS A 243 -18.78 19.12 -3.47
N MET A 244 -19.80 19.38 -2.67
CA MET A 244 -21.18 19.05 -3.02
C MET A 244 -21.73 20.13 -3.94
N PHE A 245 -22.27 19.77 -5.09
CA PHE A 245 -22.98 20.67 -5.99
C PHE A 245 -24.47 20.75 -5.59
N ASP A 246 -25.01 19.63 -5.20
CA ASP A 246 -26.35 19.41 -4.67
C ASP A 246 -26.38 18.14 -3.81
N ALA A 247 -27.55 17.65 -3.44
CA ALA A 247 -27.69 16.46 -2.61
C ALA A 247 -27.17 15.16 -3.27
N ASP A 248 -27.13 15.14 -4.60
CA ASP A 248 -26.88 13.93 -5.38
C ASP A 248 -25.53 13.94 -6.12
N ASN A 249 -24.95 15.13 -6.32
CA ASN A 249 -23.76 15.29 -7.14
C ASN A 249 -22.60 15.89 -6.34
N SER A 250 -21.45 15.27 -6.41
CA SER A 250 -20.25 15.73 -5.70
C SER A 250 -18.97 15.50 -6.51
N LEU A 251 -17.96 16.29 -6.19
CA LEU A 251 -16.60 16.14 -6.73
C LEU A 251 -15.61 16.12 -5.57
N THR A 252 -14.78 15.11 -5.53
CA THR A 252 -13.71 14.96 -4.54
C THR A 252 -12.35 14.99 -5.23
N PHE A 253 -11.47 15.83 -4.73
CA PHE A 253 -10.02 15.79 -4.99
C PHE A 253 -9.34 15.16 -3.80
N ALA A 254 -8.37 14.29 -4.03
CA ALA A 254 -7.61 13.66 -2.96
C ALA A 254 -6.13 13.56 -3.33
N LEU A 255 -5.27 13.64 -2.32
CA LEU A 255 -3.82 13.60 -2.45
C LEU A 255 -3.25 12.83 -1.26
N ASP A 256 -2.45 11.81 -1.53
CA ASP A 256 -1.75 11.04 -0.53
C ASP A 256 -0.24 11.03 -0.81
N PHE A 257 0.56 11.13 0.24
CA PHE A 257 2.00 10.92 0.22
C PHE A 257 2.34 9.74 1.10
N ASN A 258 3.22 8.88 0.64
CA ASN A 258 3.68 7.72 1.39
C ASN A 258 5.20 7.63 1.36
N LYS A 259 5.80 7.26 2.49
CA LYS A 259 7.22 6.93 2.62
C LYS A 259 7.37 5.62 3.38
N LEU A 260 8.15 4.69 2.82
CA LEU A 260 8.58 3.51 3.55
C LEU A 260 9.52 3.91 4.68
N LEU A 261 9.23 3.39 5.88
CA LEU A 261 10.05 3.58 7.08
C LEU A 261 10.99 2.38 7.28
N VAL A 262 11.61 1.96 6.20
CA VAL A 262 12.57 0.86 6.14
C VAL A 262 13.88 1.42 5.63
N PRO A 263 15.01 1.10 6.27
CA PRO A 263 16.30 1.59 5.83
C PRO A 263 16.60 1.13 4.41
N THR A 264 17.31 1.96 3.66
CA THR A 264 17.82 1.61 2.33
C THR A 264 18.86 0.48 2.46
N PRO A 265 18.68 -0.66 1.79
CA PRO A 265 19.67 -1.73 1.82
C PRO A 265 20.97 -1.26 1.15
N PRO A 266 22.14 -1.70 1.64
CA PRO A 266 23.40 -1.32 1.03
C PRO A 266 23.50 -1.87 -0.40
N SER A 267 23.88 -1.05 -1.36
CA SER A 267 24.24 -1.49 -2.72
C SER A 267 25.70 -1.95 -2.77
N GLN A 268 25.99 -3.00 -3.52
CA GLN A 268 27.38 -3.45 -3.72
C GLN A 268 28.04 -2.60 -4.79
N SER A 269 29.08 -1.88 -4.42
CA SER A 269 29.91 -1.13 -5.37
C SER A 269 30.82 -2.07 -6.18
N THR A 270 31.08 -1.74 -7.44
CA THR A 270 31.98 -2.51 -8.34
C THR A 270 33.44 -2.57 -7.84
N VAL A 271 33.82 -1.71 -6.92
CA VAL A 271 35.17 -1.67 -6.30
C VAL A 271 35.22 -2.23 -4.89
N GLU A 272 34.06 -2.64 -4.35
CA GLU A 272 33.96 -3.19 -3.01
C GLU A 272 34.19 -4.70 -3.00
N THR A 273 34.90 -5.21 -1.98
CA THR A 273 35.05 -6.65 -1.77
C THR A 273 33.75 -7.26 -1.24
N ASP A 274 33.45 -8.51 -1.61
CA ASP A 274 32.29 -9.26 -1.09
C ASP A 274 32.27 -9.30 0.46
N SER A 275 33.43 -9.33 1.09
CA SER A 275 33.55 -9.33 2.57
C SER A 275 33.07 -7.99 3.16
N ALA A 276 33.45 -6.85 2.57
CA ALA A 276 33.02 -5.53 3.05
C ALA A 276 31.51 -5.33 2.84
N PHE A 277 30.99 -5.73 1.69
CA PHE A 277 29.55 -5.70 1.41
C PHE A 277 28.77 -6.54 2.41
N ASN A 278 29.20 -7.79 2.70
CA ASN A 278 28.53 -8.66 3.66
C ASN A 278 28.50 -8.10 5.10
N VAL A 279 29.54 -7.35 5.50
CA VAL A 279 29.54 -6.65 6.79
C VAL A 279 28.46 -5.58 6.81
N ARG A 280 28.36 -4.71 5.79
CA ARG A 280 27.34 -3.67 5.70
C ARG A 280 25.91 -4.26 5.61
N LEU A 281 25.74 -5.36 4.90
CA LEU A 281 24.47 -6.08 4.83
C LEU A 281 24.09 -6.68 6.20
N GLY A 282 25.08 -7.18 6.95
CA GLY A 282 24.89 -7.62 8.34
C GLY A 282 24.43 -6.47 9.22
N ASP A 283 25.16 -5.35 9.20
CA ASP A 283 24.80 -4.14 9.97
C ASP A 283 23.39 -3.62 9.63
N TYR A 284 22.99 -3.66 8.35
CA TYR A 284 21.64 -3.33 7.92
C TYR A 284 20.60 -4.27 8.53
N ARG A 285 20.86 -5.57 8.48
CA ARG A 285 19.96 -6.61 9.02
C ARG A 285 19.90 -6.62 10.55
N ASP A 286 20.94 -6.18 11.24
CA ASP A 286 20.98 -6.09 12.70
C ASP A 286 20.26 -4.84 13.24
N LYS A 287 19.94 -3.84 12.42
CA LYS A 287 19.17 -2.68 12.87
C LYS A 287 17.85 -3.09 13.49
N GLY A 288 17.56 -2.58 14.68
CA GLY A 288 16.27 -2.80 15.34
C GLY A 288 15.12 -2.11 14.60
N VAL A 289 13.93 -2.68 14.63
CA VAL A 289 12.75 -2.12 13.93
C VAL A 289 12.48 -0.66 14.33
N LEU A 290 12.48 -0.34 15.63
CA LEU A 290 12.22 1.04 16.08
C LEU A 290 13.30 2.01 15.65
N SER A 291 14.58 1.61 15.66
CA SER A 291 15.67 2.47 15.20
C SER A 291 15.60 2.68 13.70
N SER A 292 15.17 1.68 12.92
CA SER A 292 15.03 1.77 11.48
C SER A 292 13.95 2.76 11.04
N LEU A 293 12.86 2.91 11.81
CA LEU A 293 11.82 3.90 11.53
C LEU A 293 12.38 5.34 11.49
N PHE A 294 13.34 5.64 12.36
CA PHE A 294 13.96 6.97 12.41
C PHE A 294 15.14 7.10 11.46
N SER A 295 15.95 6.05 11.30
CA SER A 295 17.10 6.11 10.39
C SER A 295 16.70 6.18 8.93
N SER A 296 15.51 5.71 8.56
CA SER A 296 14.98 5.81 7.19
C SER A 296 14.72 7.25 6.70
N PHE A 297 14.88 8.26 7.54
CA PHE A 297 14.80 9.68 7.17
C PHE A 297 16.15 10.34 6.90
N GLY A 298 17.24 9.60 6.82
CA GLY A 298 18.57 10.16 6.61
C GLY A 298 19.60 9.12 6.18
N ASP A 299 19.19 8.04 5.54
CA ASP A 299 20.04 6.95 5.10
C ASP A 299 20.22 6.89 3.57
N SER A 300 19.71 7.87 2.87
CA SER A 300 19.92 8.02 1.43
C SER A 300 21.33 8.56 1.16
N ASP A 301 22.13 7.79 0.44
CA ASP A 301 23.51 8.16 0.04
C ASP A 301 23.57 9.22 -1.08
N ASP A 302 22.42 9.59 -1.68
CA ASP A 302 22.32 10.51 -2.82
C ASP A 302 21.79 11.89 -2.42
N ASP A 303 22.29 12.96 -3.03
CA ASP A 303 21.74 14.32 -2.94
C ASP A 303 20.25 14.35 -3.34
N GLY A 304 19.37 14.62 -2.37
CA GLY A 304 17.92 14.60 -2.55
C GLY A 304 17.27 13.22 -2.52
N GLY A 305 18.00 12.17 -2.13
CA GLY A 305 17.53 10.78 -2.12
C GLY A 305 16.30 10.52 -1.30
N GLU A 306 16.15 11.19 -0.15
CA GLU A 306 14.96 11.06 0.71
C GLU A 306 13.62 11.41 0.02
N LEU A 307 13.63 12.43 -0.83
CA LEU A 307 12.44 12.81 -1.60
C LEU A 307 12.12 11.81 -2.71
N LYS A 308 13.14 11.12 -3.22
CA LYS A 308 12.93 10.04 -4.21
C LYS A 308 12.20 8.84 -3.61
N GLU A 309 12.27 8.65 -2.30
CA GLU A 309 11.57 7.57 -1.59
C GLU A 309 10.10 7.88 -1.31
N VAL A 310 9.66 9.11 -1.47
CA VAL A 310 8.27 9.50 -1.29
C VAL A 310 7.49 9.18 -2.56
N THR A 311 6.43 8.39 -2.42
CA THR A 311 5.44 8.22 -3.47
C THR A 311 4.31 9.23 -3.29
N ALA A 312 3.76 9.71 -4.38
CA ALA A 312 2.64 10.65 -4.39
C ALA A 312 1.48 10.09 -5.23
N ALA A 313 0.28 10.19 -4.72
CA ALA A 313 -0.94 9.74 -5.38
C ALA A 313 -1.94 10.89 -5.44
N LEU A 314 -2.52 11.13 -6.62
CA LEU A 314 -3.52 12.16 -6.86
C LEU A 314 -4.79 11.51 -7.40
N GLY A 315 -5.93 11.82 -6.81
CA GLY A 315 -7.22 11.22 -7.15
C GLY A 315 -8.33 12.23 -7.38
N LEU A 316 -9.21 11.87 -8.28
CA LEU A 316 -10.44 12.59 -8.59
C LEU A 316 -11.60 11.61 -8.59
N GLU A 317 -12.69 11.94 -7.87
CA GLU A 317 -13.93 11.17 -7.88
C GLU A 317 -15.12 12.10 -8.09
N PHE A 318 -15.87 11.86 -9.16
CA PHE A 318 -17.13 12.57 -9.43
C PHE A 318 -18.30 11.60 -9.26
N TRP A 319 -19.21 11.92 -8.35
CA TRP A 319 -20.48 11.22 -8.19
C TRP A 319 -21.60 11.93 -8.93
N TYR A 320 -22.34 11.19 -9.72
CA TYR A 320 -23.54 11.63 -10.42
C TYR A 320 -24.76 10.90 -9.89
N LYS A 321 -25.71 11.66 -9.33
CA LYS A 321 -26.95 11.14 -8.73
C LYS A 321 -26.74 10.07 -7.67
N GLN A 322 -25.61 10.07 -6.95
CA GLN A 322 -25.23 9.04 -5.98
C GLN A 322 -25.28 7.59 -6.53
N GLN A 323 -25.31 7.42 -7.86
CA GLN A 323 -25.44 6.12 -8.53
C GLN A 323 -24.21 5.79 -9.39
N PHE A 324 -23.67 6.79 -10.08
CA PHE A 324 -22.51 6.60 -10.96
C PHE A 324 -21.33 7.36 -10.41
N ALA A 325 -20.19 6.69 -10.34
CA ALA A 325 -18.92 7.30 -9.95
C ALA A 325 -17.92 7.22 -11.09
N PHE A 326 -17.39 8.37 -11.48
CA PHE A 326 -16.28 8.48 -12.42
C PHE A 326 -15.03 8.84 -11.64
N ARG A 327 -13.96 8.10 -11.89
CA ARG A 327 -12.69 8.24 -11.19
C ARG A 327 -11.55 8.39 -12.16
N ALA A 328 -10.59 9.21 -11.77
CA ALA A 328 -9.30 9.32 -12.43
C ALA A 328 -8.23 9.53 -11.37
N GLY A 329 -7.03 9.07 -11.62
CA GLY A 329 -5.94 9.22 -10.69
C GLY A 329 -4.60 9.13 -11.37
N TYR A 330 -3.59 9.55 -10.64
CA TYR A 330 -2.20 9.46 -11.04
C TYR A 330 -1.36 9.05 -9.84
N PHE A 331 -0.55 8.03 -10.02
CA PHE A 331 0.41 7.55 -9.04
C PHE A 331 1.81 7.91 -9.53
N TYR A 332 2.58 8.54 -8.68
CA TYR A 332 3.96 8.91 -8.95
C TYR A 332 4.90 8.19 -8.00
N GLU A 333 5.87 7.54 -8.58
CA GLU A 333 7.04 6.97 -7.92
C GLU A 333 8.28 7.37 -8.71
N HIS A 334 9.38 7.63 -8.01
CA HIS A 334 10.60 8.07 -8.69
C HIS A 334 11.14 6.94 -9.56
N PRO A 335 11.63 7.22 -10.80
CA PRO A 335 12.11 6.19 -11.73
C PRO A 335 13.31 5.36 -11.25
N ASP A 336 14.03 5.85 -10.25
CA ASP A 336 15.20 5.17 -9.65
C ASP A 336 14.81 4.21 -8.51
N LYS A 337 13.50 4.00 -8.29
CA LYS A 337 12.95 3.06 -7.31
C LYS A 337 12.59 1.73 -7.93
#